data_863fcef92f8c84976ecb004b6c8603ef
#
_entry.id   863fcef92f8c84976ecb004b6c8603ef
#
_cell.length_a   1.000
_cell.length_b   1.000
_cell.length_c   1.000
_cell.angle_alpha   90.00
_cell.angle_beta   90.00
_cell.angle_gamma   90.00
#
_symmetry.space_group_name_H-M   'P 1'
#
loop_
_entity.id
_entity.type
_entity.pdbx_description
1 polymer ?
#
loop_
_entity_poly.entity_id
_entity_poly.type
_entity_poly.pdbx_seq_one_letter_code
_entity_poly.pdbx_strand_id
1 'polypeptide(L)'
;TLFAAIIFNVYFKNILSAMPILLGLIVGYLYSLAIGLVDFTAVKEASWFALPNFLIPGVDYEFNITATILLAMVPVVIVTISEHIGHQLVLGKVVERDYIKDPGLHRSLLGDGLGTFVSALIGGPPKTTYGENIGVLAITKVYSVYVIFGAAIAAILISFLGKIMAIISTIPTAVLGGISILLFGIIASSGLRMFVESRVDFGNNRNMVIASVILVIGIGNAKIAIESINLEVGGMALAAIVGVLLNLILPDGNKNIEDYD
;
A
#
# COMPACT_ATOMS: atom_id res chain seq x y z
N THR A 1 11.87 11.96 -13.61
CA THR A 1 10.71 11.24 -13.07
C THR A 1 10.19 11.92 -11.82
N LEU A 2 10.93 11.93 -10.69
CA LEU A 2 10.49 12.51 -9.40
C LEU A 2 10.03 13.97 -9.55
N PHE A 3 10.87 14.84 -10.09
CA PHE A 3 10.52 16.25 -10.30
C PHE A 3 9.28 16.44 -11.18
N ALA A 4 9.13 15.65 -12.24
CA ALA A 4 7.93 15.71 -13.08
C ALA A 4 6.68 15.35 -12.28
N ALA A 5 6.72 14.28 -11.49
CA ALA A 5 5.59 13.87 -10.65
C ALA A 5 5.24 14.94 -9.58
N ILE A 6 6.24 15.58 -8.97
CA ILE A 6 6.03 16.69 -8.03
C ILE A 6 5.35 17.87 -8.73
N ILE A 7 5.84 18.24 -9.94
CA ILE A 7 5.24 19.33 -10.71
C ILE A 7 3.79 19.04 -11.05
N PHE A 8 3.46 17.83 -11.51
CA PHE A 8 2.08 17.44 -11.77
C PHE A 8 1.20 17.46 -10.52
N ASN A 9 1.74 17.05 -9.37
CA ASN A 9 1.01 17.06 -8.12
C ASN A 9 0.70 18.46 -7.59
N VAL A 10 1.68 19.39 -7.68
CA VAL A 10 1.61 20.69 -7.00
C VAL A 10 1.05 21.79 -7.91
N TYR A 11 1.48 21.85 -9.17
CA TYR A 11 1.18 22.97 -10.05
C TYR A 11 -0.06 22.75 -10.93
N PHE A 12 -0.41 21.52 -11.19
CA PHE A 12 -1.59 21.21 -12.01
C PHE A 12 -2.83 21.02 -11.16
N LYS A 13 -4.00 21.17 -11.80
CA LYS A 13 -5.32 21.00 -11.17
C LYS A 13 -6.14 19.96 -11.95
N ASN A 14 -7.27 19.53 -11.38
CA ASN A 14 -8.18 18.57 -11.99
C ASN A 14 -7.53 17.19 -12.20
N ILE A 15 -7.82 16.54 -13.33
CA ILE A 15 -7.39 15.17 -13.64
C ILE A 15 -5.86 15.02 -13.66
N LEU A 16 -5.11 16.04 -14.07
CA LEU A 16 -3.65 15.98 -14.12
C LEU A 16 -3.03 15.90 -12.71
N SER A 17 -3.63 16.54 -11.72
CA SER A 17 -3.18 16.44 -10.32
C SER A 17 -3.66 15.17 -9.63
N ALA A 18 -4.64 14.47 -10.23
CA ALA A 18 -5.12 13.18 -9.70
C ALA A 18 -4.22 12.00 -10.05
N MET A 19 -3.35 12.15 -11.07
CA MET A 19 -2.53 11.05 -11.60
C MET A 19 -1.04 11.45 -11.70
N PRO A 20 -0.44 12.06 -10.65
CA PRO A 20 0.91 12.60 -10.73
C PRO A 20 1.98 11.52 -10.90
N ILE A 21 1.75 10.35 -10.32
CA ILE A 21 2.63 9.18 -10.40
C ILE A 21 2.68 8.66 -11.83
N LEU A 22 1.52 8.46 -12.47
CA LEU A 22 1.44 7.98 -13.84
C LEU A 22 2.10 8.97 -14.81
N LEU A 23 1.78 10.26 -14.67
CA LEU A 23 2.35 11.31 -15.54
C LEU A 23 3.86 11.46 -15.34
N GLY A 24 4.33 11.39 -14.09
CA GLY A 24 5.74 11.38 -13.77
C GLY A 24 6.47 10.17 -14.35
N LEU A 25 5.85 9.00 -14.32
CA LEU A 25 6.37 7.77 -14.91
C LEU A 25 6.45 7.88 -16.43
N ILE A 26 5.42 8.41 -17.10
CA ILE A 26 5.42 8.63 -18.55
C ILE A 26 6.56 9.57 -18.94
N VAL A 27 6.71 10.71 -18.27
CA VAL A 27 7.80 11.66 -18.55
C VAL A 27 9.17 11.02 -18.31
N GLY A 28 9.32 10.26 -17.22
CA GLY A 28 10.57 9.56 -16.93
C GLY A 28 10.89 8.49 -17.97
N TYR A 29 9.89 7.76 -18.43
CA TYR A 29 10.03 6.76 -19.49
C TYR A 29 10.40 7.38 -20.83
N LEU A 30 9.72 8.46 -21.24
CA LEU A 30 10.04 9.19 -22.48
C LEU A 30 11.45 9.77 -22.45
N TYR A 31 11.88 10.31 -21.31
CA TYR A 31 13.26 10.76 -21.15
C TYR A 31 14.26 9.60 -21.27
N SER A 32 14.00 8.47 -20.62
CA SER A 32 14.86 7.28 -20.70
C SER A 32 14.94 6.73 -22.14
N LEU A 33 13.84 6.84 -22.87
CA LEU A 33 13.78 6.48 -24.29
C LEU A 33 14.65 7.41 -25.14
N ALA A 34 14.58 8.72 -24.91
CA ALA A 34 15.37 9.72 -25.62
C ALA A 34 16.88 9.54 -25.43
N ILE A 35 17.31 9.05 -24.26
CA ILE A 35 18.74 8.81 -23.96
C ILE A 35 19.17 7.35 -24.22
N GLY A 36 18.30 6.52 -24.83
CA GLY A 36 18.64 5.17 -25.27
C GLY A 36 18.76 4.12 -24.15
N LEU A 37 18.15 4.34 -22.99
CA LEU A 37 18.15 3.41 -21.86
C LEU A 37 17.06 2.31 -21.93
N VAL A 38 16.16 2.41 -22.91
CA VAL A 38 15.03 1.48 -23.04
C VAL A 38 15.33 0.44 -24.11
N ASP A 39 15.31 -0.83 -23.73
CA ASP A 39 15.42 -1.95 -24.67
C ASP A 39 14.03 -2.47 -25.06
N PHE A 40 13.73 -2.41 -26.35
CA PHE A 40 12.46 -2.87 -26.92
C PHE A 40 12.46 -4.33 -27.37
N THR A 41 13.52 -5.09 -27.13
CA THR A 41 13.62 -6.50 -27.56
C THR A 41 12.45 -7.31 -27.03
N ALA A 42 12.18 -7.23 -25.71
CA ALA A 42 11.05 -7.90 -25.09
C ALA A 42 9.69 -7.50 -25.69
N VAL A 43 9.53 -6.22 -26.08
CA VAL A 43 8.29 -5.72 -26.69
C VAL A 43 8.11 -6.27 -28.11
N LYS A 44 9.20 -6.39 -28.87
CA LYS A 44 9.14 -6.93 -30.24
C LYS A 44 8.75 -8.40 -30.24
N GLU A 45 9.30 -9.17 -29.30
CA GLU A 45 9.07 -10.61 -29.16
C GLU A 45 7.73 -10.96 -28.51
N ALA A 46 7.17 -10.06 -27.68
CA ALA A 46 5.91 -10.30 -26.99
C ALA A 46 4.74 -10.47 -27.96
N SER A 47 3.88 -11.43 -27.67
CA SER A 47 2.60 -11.62 -28.37
C SER A 47 1.61 -10.50 -28.01
N TRP A 48 0.67 -10.19 -28.90
CA TRP A 48 -0.41 -9.25 -28.59
C TRP A 48 -1.29 -9.74 -27.45
N PHE A 49 -1.60 -11.05 -27.46
CA PHE A 49 -2.36 -11.71 -26.39
C PHE A 49 -1.45 -12.73 -25.72
N ALA A 50 -1.35 -12.67 -24.40
CA ALA A 50 -0.62 -13.63 -23.58
C ALA A 50 -1.44 -13.93 -22.32
N LEU A 51 -1.43 -15.18 -21.89
CA LEU A 51 -1.98 -15.55 -20.60
C LEU A 51 -1.01 -15.05 -19.51
N PRO A 52 -1.54 -14.46 -18.42
CA PRO A 52 -0.72 -14.19 -17.25
C PRO A 52 -0.06 -15.48 -16.74
N ASN A 53 1.13 -15.32 -16.19
CA ASN A 53 1.84 -16.45 -15.60
C ASN A 53 1.26 -16.76 -14.22
N PHE A 54 0.25 -17.62 -14.15
CA PHE A 54 -0.34 -18.06 -12.91
C PHE A 54 0.59 -19.03 -12.19
N LEU A 55 0.75 -18.86 -10.88
CA LEU A 55 1.51 -19.75 -10.02
C LEU A 55 0.54 -20.32 -8.96
N ILE A 56 0.14 -21.56 -9.14
CA ILE A 56 -0.86 -22.20 -8.26
C ILE A 56 -0.14 -22.95 -7.14
N PRO A 57 -0.39 -22.59 -5.86
CA PRO A 57 0.19 -23.29 -4.72
C PRO A 57 -0.13 -24.80 -4.75
N GLY A 58 0.89 -25.61 -4.52
CA GLY A 58 0.77 -27.08 -4.54
C GLY A 58 0.76 -27.72 -5.93
N VAL A 59 0.74 -26.92 -7.01
CA VAL A 59 0.86 -27.40 -8.40
C VAL A 59 2.17 -26.94 -9.00
N ASP A 60 2.43 -25.63 -8.98
CA ASP A 60 3.62 -25.03 -9.59
C ASP A 60 4.79 -24.91 -8.61
N TYR A 61 4.50 -24.90 -7.30
CA TYR A 61 5.51 -24.88 -6.24
C TYR A 61 4.99 -25.54 -4.95
N GLU A 62 5.91 -26.04 -4.14
CA GLU A 62 5.57 -26.60 -2.84
C GLU A 62 5.05 -25.52 -1.91
N PHE A 63 3.89 -25.77 -1.31
CA PHE A 63 3.24 -24.87 -0.37
C PHE A 63 3.42 -25.38 1.07
N ASN A 64 4.31 -24.74 1.82
CA ASN A 64 4.59 -25.07 3.21
C ASN A 64 4.29 -23.88 4.13
N ILE A 65 3.37 -24.07 5.08
CA ILE A 65 3.10 -23.07 6.10
C ILE A 65 4.14 -23.23 7.21
N THR A 66 5.05 -22.26 7.31
CA THR A 66 6.09 -22.21 8.35
C THR A 66 5.73 -21.18 9.42
N ALA A 67 6.30 -21.34 10.62
CA ALA A 67 6.17 -20.34 11.68
C ALA A 67 6.67 -18.95 11.23
N THR A 68 7.73 -18.92 10.44
CA THR A 68 8.28 -17.69 9.84
C THR A 68 7.27 -16.96 8.98
N ILE A 69 6.56 -17.68 8.08
CA ILE A 69 5.53 -17.09 7.22
C ILE A 69 4.37 -16.54 8.07
N LEU A 70 3.91 -17.30 9.08
CA LEU A 70 2.83 -16.84 9.95
C LEU A 70 3.22 -15.59 10.75
N LEU A 71 4.41 -15.56 11.34
CA LEU A 71 4.91 -14.41 12.09
C LEU A 71 5.24 -13.21 11.21
N ALA A 72 5.57 -13.41 9.94
CA ALA A 72 5.76 -12.32 8.98
C ALA A 72 4.42 -11.73 8.49
N MET A 73 3.39 -12.56 8.27
CA MET A 73 2.15 -12.13 7.62
C MET A 73 1.04 -11.76 8.60
N VAL A 74 0.82 -12.56 9.67
CA VAL A 74 -0.32 -12.34 10.58
C VAL A 74 -0.28 -10.99 11.28
N PRO A 75 0.86 -10.48 11.81
CA PRO A 75 0.90 -9.16 12.43
C PRO A 75 0.61 -8.02 11.46
N VAL A 76 0.95 -8.18 10.17
CA VAL A 76 0.67 -7.18 9.12
C VAL A 76 -0.83 -7.00 8.92
N VAL A 77 -1.65 -8.01 9.20
CA VAL A 77 -3.12 -7.91 9.13
C VAL A 77 -3.66 -6.83 10.06
N ILE A 78 -3.07 -6.64 11.24
CA ILE A 78 -3.47 -5.57 12.17
C ILE A 78 -3.25 -4.19 11.54
N VAL A 79 -2.13 -4.03 10.83
CA VAL A 79 -1.78 -2.79 10.13
C VAL A 79 -2.76 -2.55 8.98
N THR A 80 -3.01 -3.56 8.14
CA THR A 80 -3.91 -3.43 6.99
C THR A 80 -5.36 -3.19 7.41
N ILE A 81 -5.83 -3.78 8.51
CA ILE A 81 -7.15 -3.49 9.08
C ILE A 81 -7.23 -2.02 9.53
N SER A 82 -6.22 -1.53 10.22
CA SER A 82 -6.17 -0.13 10.69
C SER A 82 -6.15 0.85 9.52
N GLU A 83 -5.36 0.56 8.49
CA GLU A 83 -5.31 1.31 7.24
C GLU A 83 -6.66 1.31 6.53
N HIS A 84 -7.30 0.15 6.41
CA HIS A 84 -8.61 0.00 5.79
C HIS A 84 -9.68 0.84 6.50
N ILE A 85 -9.70 0.82 7.84
CA ILE A 85 -10.61 1.66 8.63
C ILE A 85 -10.39 3.15 8.33
N GLY A 86 -9.11 3.58 8.31
CA GLY A 86 -8.75 4.95 7.96
C GLY A 86 -9.23 5.35 6.57
N HIS A 87 -9.02 4.51 5.56
CA HIS A 87 -9.49 4.74 4.21
C HIS A 87 -11.01 4.79 4.11
N GLN A 88 -11.74 3.92 4.82
CA GLN A 88 -13.20 3.93 4.86
C GLN A 88 -13.75 5.22 5.48
N LEU A 89 -13.12 5.74 6.52
CA LEU A 89 -13.48 7.02 7.13
C LEU A 89 -13.27 8.20 6.17
N VAL A 90 -12.14 8.24 5.47
CA VAL A 90 -11.84 9.29 4.50
C VAL A 90 -12.77 9.19 3.28
N LEU A 91 -12.99 7.99 2.77
CA LEU A 91 -13.91 7.73 1.67
C LEU A 91 -15.33 8.17 2.04
N GLY A 92 -15.77 7.82 3.26
CA GLY A 92 -17.09 8.22 3.77
C GLY A 92 -17.28 9.74 3.79
N LYS A 93 -16.25 10.50 4.17
CA LYS A 93 -16.27 11.97 4.10
C LYS A 93 -16.37 12.50 2.66
N VAL A 94 -15.66 11.88 1.71
CA VAL A 94 -15.66 12.30 0.30
C VAL A 94 -17.01 12.02 -0.39
N VAL A 95 -17.62 10.87 -0.06
CA VAL A 95 -18.87 10.40 -0.69
C VAL A 95 -20.10 10.82 0.11
N GLU A 96 -19.92 11.43 1.29
CA GLU A 96 -20.96 11.82 2.24
C GLU A 96 -21.83 10.63 2.70
N ARG A 97 -21.16 9.47 2.96
CA ARG A 97 -21.80 8.23 3.40
C ARG A 97 -20.96 7.50 4.44
N ASP A 98 -21.58 6.99 5.49
CA ASP A 98 -20.89 6.21 6.53
C ASP A 98 -20.82 4.72 6.15
N TYR A 99 -19.73 4.34 5.51
CA TYR A 99 -19.48 2.95 5.09
C TYR A 99 -19.11 2.02 6.23
N ILE A 100 -18.71 2.55 7.38
CA ILE A 100 -18.44 1.73 8.57
C ILE A 100 -19.74 1.21 9.16
N LYS A 101 -20.80 2.02 9.09
CA LYS A 101 -22.13 1.68 9.58
C LYS A 101 -22.95 0.92 8.53
N ASP A 102 -22.99 1.40 7.29
CA ASP A 102 -23.77 0.83 6.20
C ASP A 102 -22.96 0.85 4.89
N PRO A 103 -22.61 -0.30 4.34
CA PRO A 103 -23.04 -1.69 4.59
C PRO A 103 -22.32 -2.40 5.74
N GLY A 104 -21.43 -1.72 6.44
CA GLY A 104 -20.70 -2.21 7.60
C GLY A 104 -19.25 -2.61 7.30
N LEU A 105 -18.37 -2.27 8.23
CA LEU A 105 -16.92 -2.51 8.13
C LEU A 105 -16.58 -4.00 7.85
N HIS A 106 -17.35 -4.94 8.43
CA HIS A 106 -17.14 -6.37 8.22
C HIS A 106 -17.27 -6.79 6.76
N ARG A 107 -18.16 -6.15 5.98
CA ARG A 107 -18.35 -6.46 4.55
C ARG A 107 -17.21 -5.92 3.69
N SER A 108 -16.72 -4.72 3.99
CA SER A 108 -15.59 -4.15 3.26
C SER A 108 -14.29 -4.92 3.56
N LEU A 109 -14.05 -5.29 4.82
CA LEU A 109 -12.92 -6.15 5.20
C LEU A 109 -13.00 -7.54 4.58
N LEU A 110 -14.22 -8.13 4.51
CA LEU A 110 -14.41 -9.41 3.83
C LEU A 110 -14.06 -9.32 2.34
N GLY A 111 -14.47 -8.24 1.68
CA GLY A 111 -14.16 -8.00 0.27
C GLY A 111 -12.65 -7.88 0.02
N ASP A 112 -11.95 -7.12 0.86
CA ASP A 112 -10.49 -6.95 0.79
C ASP A 112 -9.76 -8.27 1.06
N GLY A 113 -10.17 -9.00 2.10
CA GLY A 113 -9.62 -10.32 2.45
C GLY A 113 -9.86 -11.37 1.37
N LEU A 114 -11.08 -11.44 0.79
CA LEU A 114 -11.37 -12.35 -0.32
C LEU A 114 -10.56 -11.97 -1.58
N GLY A 115 -10.39 -10.69 -1.86
CA GLY A 115 -9.55 -10.23 -2.97
C GLY A 115 -8.08 -10.66 -2.79
N THR A 116 -7.54 -10.54 -1.59
CA THR A 116 -6.19 -11.02 -1.23
C THR A 116 -6.08 -12.54 -1.33
N PHE A 117 -7.08 -13.27 -0.83
CA PHE A 117 -7.11 -14.74 -0.90
C PHE A 117 -7.12 -15.24 -2.35
N VAL A 118 -8.00 -14.69 -3.20
CA VAL A 118 -8.04 -15.06 -4.62
C VAL A 118 -6.73 -14.70 -5.32
N SER A 119 -6.15 -13.53 -5.02
CA SER A 119 -4.83 -13.16 -5.55
C SER A 119 -3.76 -14.18 -5.19
N ALA A 120 -3.71 -14.61 -3.92
CA ALA A 120 -2.74 -15.60 -3.46
C ALA A 120 -2.91 -16.96 -4.12
N LEU A 121 -4.16 -17.40 -4.40
CA LEU A 121 -4.43 -18.67 -5.09
C LEU A 121 -3.92 -18.73 -6.52
N ILE A 122 -3.72 -17.59 -7.16
CA ILE A 122 -3.18 -17.49 -8.53
C ILE A 122 -1.73 -16.98 -8.58
N GLY A 123 -1.05 -16.95 -7.41
CA GLY A 123 0.35 -16.53 -7.30
C GLY A 123 0.55 -15.01 -7.26
N GLY A 124 -0.51 -14.23 -7.04
CA GLY A 124 -0.40 -12.78 -6.88
C GLY A 124 -0.01 -12.36 -5.46
N PRO A 125 0.50 -11.13 -5.28
CA PRO A 125 0.85 -10.61 -3.96
C PRO A 125 -0.39 -10.33 -3.11
N PRO A 126 -0.24 -10.26 -1.77
CA PRO A 126 -1.28 -9.77 -0.89
C PRO A 126 -1.65 -8.33 -1.24
N LYS A 127 -2.90 -7.97 -1.07
CA LYS A 127 -3.47 -6.66 -1.43
C LYS A 127 -3.97 -5.93 -0.20
N THR A 128 -4.04 -4.61 -0.30
CA THR A 128 -4.70 -3.73 0.66
C THR A 128 -5.45 -2.63 -0.08
N THR A 129 -6.23 -1.84 0.63
CA THR A 129 -6.95 -0.70 0.07
C THR A 129 -6.00 0.40 -0.38
N TYR A 130 -6.28 1.03 -1.53
CA TYR A 130 -5.47 2.10 -2.11
C TYR A 130 -6.09 3.46 -1.80
N GLY A 131 -5.49 4.19 -0.87
CA GLY A 131 -5.96 5.51 -0.44
C GLY A 131 -5.86 6.58 -1.53
N GLU A 132 -4.90 6.48 -2.43
CA GLU A 132 -4.71 7.39 -3.56
C GLU A 132 -5.92 7.46 -4.47
N ASN A 133 -6.65 6.36 -4.64
CA ASN A 133 -7.87 6.33 -5.43
C ASN A 133 -8.98 7.19 -4.86
N ILE A 134 -9.00 7.44 -3.55
CA ILE A 134 -9.96 8.35 -2.91
C ILE A 134 -9.76 9.77 -3.42
N GLY A 135 -8.51 10.18 -3.66
CA GLY A 135 -8.19 11.47 -4.29
C GLY A 135 -8.77 11.61 -5.70
N VAL A 136 -8.72 10.54 -6.50
CA VAL A 136 -9.34 10.50 -7.83
C VAL A 136 -10.86 10.64 -7.73
N LEU A 137 -11.50 9.92 -6.80
CA LEU A 137 -12.94 10.03 -6.55
C LEU A 137 -13.35 11.46 -6.13
N ALA A 138 -12.56 12.08 -5.25
CA ALA A 138 -12.83 13.45 -4.78
C ALA A 138 -12.79 14.48 -5.92
N ILE A 139 -11.88 14.32 -6.88
CA ILE A 139 -11.72 15.22 -8.03
C ILE A 139 -12.76 14.96 -9.11
N THR A 140 -12.99 13.68 -9.45
CA THR A 140 -13.89 13.29 -10.53
C THR A 140 -15.35 13.33 -10.12
N LYS A 141 -15.62 13.21 -8.81
CA LYS A 141 -16.98 13.07 -8.23
C LYS A 141 -17.76 11.88 -8.82
N VAL A 142 -17.07 10.86 -9.30
CA VAL A 142 -17.65 9.63 -9.84
C VAL A 142 -17.65 8.58 -8.74
N TYR A 143 -18.76 8.41 -8.04
CA TYR A 143 -18.89 7.51 -6.89
C TYR A 143 -19.61 6.20 -7.22
N SER A 144 -19.88 5.94 -8.49
CA SER A 144 -20.61 4.75 -8.93
C SER A 144 -19.75 3.48 -8.77
N VAL A 145 -20.25 2.52 -8.01
CA VAL A 145 -19.64 1.19 -7.85
C VAL A 145 -19.50 0.48 -9.20
N TYR A 146 -20.45 0.69 -10.13
CA TYR A 146 -20.36 0.09 -11.48
C TYR A 146 -19.19 0.61 -12.29
N VAL A 147 -18.81 1.88 -12.14
CA VAL A 147 -17.63 2.45 -12.81
C VAL A 147 -16.37 1.84 -12.23
N ILE A 148 -16.28 1.69 -10.92
CA ILE A 148 -15.14 1.05 -10.25
C ILE A 148 -15.02 -0.43 -10.63
N PHE A 149 -16.15 -1.13 -10.69
CA PHE A 149 -16.21 -2.52 -11.16
C PHE A 149 -15.78 -2.64 -12.62
N GLY A 150 -16.26 -1.74 -13.48
CA GLY A 150 -15.84 -1.65 -14.89
C GLY A 150 -14.34 -1.39 -15.04
N ALA A 151 -13.77 -0.52 -14.20
CA ALA A 151 -12.32 -0.27 -14.16
C ALA A 151 -11.53 -1.51 -13.75
N ALA A 152 -12.02 -2.29 -12.78
CA ALA A 152 -11.41 -3.56 -12.38
C ALA A 152 -11.43 -4.59 -13.52
N ILE A 153 -12.56 -4.73 -14.22
CA ILE A 153 -12.66 -5.60 -15.41
C ILE A 153 -11.69 -5.12 -16.50
N ALA A 154 -11.63 -3.82 -16.77
CA ALA A 154 -10.71 -3.27 -17.76
C ALA A 154 -9.25 -3.57 -17.41
N ALA A 155 -8.86 -3.46 -16.13
CA ALA A 155 -7.52 -3.81 -15.66
C ALA A 155 -7.20 -5.30 -15.90
N ILE A 156 -8.16 -6.20 -15.62
CA ILE A 156 -8.03 -7.63 -15.90
C ILE A 156 -7.85 -7.86 -17.40
N LEU A 157 -8.66 -7.24 -18.26
CA LEU A 157 -8.56 -7.40 -19.71
C LEU A 157 -7.22 -6.88 -20.25
N ILE A 158 -6.73 -5.75 -19.75
CA ILE A 158 -5.44 -5.18 -20.12
C ILE A 158 -4.28 -6.12 -19.73
N SER A 159 -4.41 -6.89 -18.64
CA SER A 159 -3.36 -7.83 -18.23
C SER A 159 -3.11 -8.96 -19.24
N PHE A 160 -4.07 -9.25 -20.13
CA PHE A 160 -3.89 -10.22 -21.23
C PHE A 160 -3.21 -9.60 -22.45
N LEU A 161 -2.96 -8.30 -22.47
CA LEU A 161 -2.26 -7.64 -23.59
C LEU A 161 -0.75 -7.72 -23.38
N GLY A 162 -0.13 -8.80 -23.90
CA GLY A 162 1.30 -9.08 -23.70
C GLY A 162 2.22 -7.93 -24.15
N LYS A 163 1.88 -7.20 -25.20
CA LYS A 163 2.64 -6.01 -25.65
C LYS A 163 2.65 -4.92 -24.60
N ILE A 164 1.52 -4.67 -23.91
CA ILE A 164 1.43 -3.65 -22.84
C ILE A 164 2.27 -4.10 -21.63
N MET A 165 2.16 -5.36 -21.24
CA MET A 165 2.96 -5.91 -20.16
C MET A 165 4.46 -5.85 -20.47
N ALA A 166 4.85 -6.15 -21.71
CA ALA A 166 6.22 -6.03 -22.17
C ALA A 166 6.72 -4.57 -22.12
N ILE A 167 5.91 -3.58 -22.50
CA ILE A 167 6.26 -2.15 -22.37
C ILE A 167 6.50 -1.80 -20.90
N ILE A 168 5.63 -2.25 -20.00
CA ILE A 168 5.78 -1.98 -18.55
C ILE A 168 7.08 -2.59 -18.03
N SER A 169 7.46 -3.79 -18.48
CA SER A 169 8.70 -4.44 -18.07
C SER A 169 9.98 -3.75 -18.57
N THR A 170 9.88 -2.90 -19.60
CA THR A 170 11.02 -2.12 -20.12
C THR A 170 11.27 -0.82 -19.33
N ILE A 171 10.43 -0.51 -18.33
CA ILE A 171 10.62 0.71 -17.53
C ILE A 171 11.90 0.59 -16.73
N PRO A 172 12.88 1.50 -16.94
CA PRO A 172 14.15 1.44 -16.22
C PRO A 172 13.99 1.58 -14.70
N THR A 173 14.80 0.86 -13.93
CA THR A 173 14.80 0.92 -12.46
C THR A 173 15.00 2.33 -11.90
N ALA A 174 15.78 3.17 -12.60
CA ALA A 174 15.94 4.58 -12.23
C ALA A 174 14.63 5.38 -12.30
N VAL A 175 13.76 5.07 -13.26
CA VAL A 175 12.42 5.68 -13.36
C VAL A 175 11.53 5.21 -12.21
N LEU A 176 11.52 3.90 -11.96
CA LEU A 176 10.77 3.31 -10.85
C LEU A 176 11.27 3.84 -9.49
N GLY A 177 12.58 3.94 -9.29
CA GLY A 177 13.16 4.50 -8.07
C GLY A 177 12.73 5.95 -7.83
N GLY A 178 12.72 6.78 -8.89
CA GLY A 178 12.24 8.16 -8.78
C GLY A 178 10.77 8.27 -8.37
N ILE A 179 9.90 7.40 -8.87
CA ILE A 179 8.50 7.33 -8.45
C ILE A 179 8.35 6.78 -7.03
N SER A 180 9.13 5.75 -6.69
CA SER A 180 9.07 5.11 -5.36
C SER A 180 9.38 6.09 -4.23
N ILE A 181 10.31 7.03 -4.44
CA ILE A 181 10.61 8.09 -3.45
C ILE A 181 9.36 8.92 -3.16
N LEU A 182 8.66 9.36 -4.20
CA LEU A 182 7.42 10.15 -4.02
C LEU A 182 6.31 9.31 -3.40
N LEU A 183 6.11 8.09 -3.89
CA LEU A 183 5.06 7.18 -3.42
C LEU A 183 5.24 6.86 -1.94
N PHE A 184 6.42 6.43 -1.53
CA PHE A 184 6.70 6.13 -0.12
C PHE A 184 6.64 7.38 0.76
N GLY A 185 7.03 8.55 0.23
CA GLY A 185 6.84 9.82 0.92
C GLY A 185 5.37 10.17 1.16
N ILE A 186 4.50 9.94 0.18
CA ILE A 186 3.05 10.14 0.32
C ILE A 186 2.46 9.16 1.34
N ILE A 187 2.85 7.87 1.27
CA ILE A 187 2.40 6.84 2.23
C ILE A 187 2.83 7.21 3.66
N ALA A 188 4.09 7.60 3.86
CA ALA A 188 4.58 8.04 5.17
C ALA A 188 3.82 9.27 5.69
N SER A 189 3.56 10.25 4.82
CA SER A 189 2.78 11.44 5.15
C SER A 189 1.34 11.10 5.51
N SER A 190 0.74 10.12 4.84
CA SER A 190 -0.61 9.61 5.18
C SER A 190 -0.63 8.96 6.57
N GLY A 191 0.41 8.20 6.92
CA GLY A 191 0.56 7.66 8.28
C GLY A 191 0.65 8.76 9.34
N LEU A 192 1.47 9.80 9.11
CA LEU A 192 1.55 10.95 10.01
C LEU A 192 0.22 11.70 10.12
N ARG A 193 -0.49 11.84 9.02
CA ARG A 193 -1.83 12.45 9.00
C ARG A 193 -2.83 11.68 9.89
N MET A 194 -2.76 10.34 9.94
CA MET A 194 -3.60 9.53 10.81
C MET A 194 -3.38 9.87 12.29
N PHE A 195 -2.15 10.15 12.73
CA PHE A 195 -1.91 10.61 14.11
C PHE A 195 -2.61 11.94 14.41
N VAL A 196 -2.57 12.87 13.46
CA VAL A 196 -3.22 14.19 13.61
C VAL A 196 -4.75 14.05 13.61
N GLU A 197 -5.32 13.28 12.71
CA GLU A 197 -6.77 13.05 12.63
C GLU A 197 -7.31 12.29 13.83
N SER A 198 -6.54 11.35 14.37
CA SER A 198 -6.86 10.59 15.59
C SER A 198 -6.58 11.39 16.86
N ARG A 199 -6.07 12.62 16.73
CA ARG A 199 -5.73 13.51 17.88
C ARG A 199 -4.83 12.83 18.90
N VAL A 200 -3.84 12.07 18.43
CA VAL A 200 -2.88 11.40 19.31
C VAL A 200 -2.09 12.47 20.07
N ASP A 201 -2.18 12.44 21.39
CA ASP A 201 -1.41 13.34 22.25
C ASP A 201 0.03 12.85 22.37
N PHE A 202 0.94 13.54 21.69
CA PHE A 202 2.40 13.29 21.77
C PHE A 202 3.06 13.97 22.98
N GLY A 203 2.34 14.81 23.74
CA GLY A 203 2.76 15.27 25.05
C GLY A 203 2.77 14.15 26.08
N ASN A 204 1.96 13.10 25.85
CA ASN A 204 2.00 11.88 26.63
C ASN A 204 3.23 11.03 26.25
N ASN A 205 4.15 10.85 27.21
CA ASN A 205 5.37 10.07 27.00
C ASN A 205 5.13 8.64 26.48
N ARG A 206 4.04 7.99 26.91
CA ARG A 206 3.66 6.65 26.45
C ARG A 206 3.42 6.65 24.94
N ASN A 207 2.57 7.55 24.46
CA ASN A 207 2.23 7.64 23.04
C ASN A 207 3.47 8.00 22.20
N MET A 208 4.29 8.93 22.69
CA MET A 208 5.53 9.32 22.03
C MET A 208 6.50 8.15 21.91
N VAL A 209 6.72 7.36 22.98
CA VAL A 209 7.62 6.21 22.97
C VAL A 209 7.10 5.13 22.01
N ILE A 210 5.82 4.77 22.09
CA ILE A 210 5.22 3.75 21.21
C ILE A 210 5.37 4.16 19.74
N ALA A 211 4.98 5.39 19.39
CA ALA A 211 5.06 5.88 18.02
C ALA A 211 6.52 5.92 17.53
N SER A 212 7.46 6.40 18.34
CA SER A 212 8.88 6.46 17.96
C SER A 212 9.47 5.09 17.69
N VAL A 213 9.18 4.10 18.54
CA VAL A 213 9.67 2.74 18.38
C VAL A 213 9.10 2.08 17.13
N ILE A 214 7.78 2.21 16.89
CA ILE A 214 7.14 1.68 15.69
C ILE A 214 7.72 2.29 14.41
N LEU A 215 7.88 3.62 14.39
CA LEU A 215 8.43 4.33 13.23
C LEU A 215 9.87 3.92 12.93
N VAL A 216 10.72 3.84 13.97
CA VAL A 216 12.14 3.47 13.80
C VAL A 216 12.28 2.02 13.34
N ILE A 217 11.53 1.09 13.92
CA ILE A 217 11.55 -0.33 13.51
C ILE A 217 11.01 -0.49 12.09
N GLY A 218 9.87 0.15 11.78
CA GLY A 218 9.21 0.01 10.49
C GLY A 218 10.00 0.63 9.33
N ILE A 219 10.43 1.89 9.47
CA ILE A 219 11.18 2.62 8.45
C ILE A 219 12.61 2.11 8.34
N GLY A 220 13.24 1.81 9.50
CA GLY A 220 14.60 1.31 9.57
C GLY A 220 14.75 -0.15 9.11
N ASN A 221 13.63 -0.81 8.80
CA ASN A 221 13.57 -2.22 8.38
C ASN A 221 14.38 -3.14 9.32
N ALA A 222 14.26 -2.89 10.64
CA ALA A 222 14.92 -3.69 11.65
C ALA A 222 14.45 -5.14 11.57
N LYS A 223 15.35 -6.09 11.77
CA LYS A 223 15.08 -7.52 11.67
C LYS A 223 15.55 -8.24 12.93
N ILE A 224 14.79 -9.24 13.36
CA ILE A 224 15.17 -10.23 14.35
C ILE A 224 15.24 -11.56 13.63
N ALA A 225 16.44 -12.18 13.62
CA ALA A 225 16.65 -13.51 13.07
C ALA A 225 17.08 -14.46 14.19
N ILE A 226 16.41 -15.61 14.29
CA ILE A 226 16.74 -16.68 15.22
C ILE A 226 17.07 -17.92 14.36
N GLU A 227 18.37 -18.11 14.08
CA GLU A 227 18.86 -19.15 13.16
C GLU A 227 18.47 -20.56 13.62
N SER A 228 18.42 -20.82 14.93
CA SER A 228 18.10 -22.15 15.48
C SER A 228 16.73 -22.70 15.10
N ILE A 229 15.76 -21.82 14.79
CA ILE A 229 14.41 -22.18 14.38
C ILE A 229 14.05 -21.66 12.99
N ASN A 230 15.04 -21.16 12.25
CA ASN A 230 14.88 -20.58 10.92
C ASN A 230 13.79 -19.50 10.87
N LEU A 231 13.75 -18.65 11.92
CA LEU A 231 12.78 -17.59 12.11
C LEU A 231 13.40 -16.23 11.81
N GLU A 232 12.84 -15.52 10.84
CA GLU A 232 13.16 -14.11 10.56
C GLU A 232 11.90 -13.28 10.57
N VAL A 233 11.85 -12.26 11.41
CA VAL A 233 10.75 -11.28 11.47
C VAL A 233 11.35 -9.90 11.40
N GLY A 234 10.84 -9.07 10.49
CA GLY A 234 11.41 -7.72 10.31
C GLY A 234 10.39 -6.71 9.77
N GLY A 235 10.86 -5.48 9.62
CA GLY A 235 10.11 -4.38 9.04
C GLY A 235 8.76 -4.15 9.71
N MET A 236 7.70 -4.09 8.90
CA MET A 236 6.33 -3.78 9.34
C MET A 236 5.77 -4.84 10.31
N ALA A 237 6.06 -6.13 10.12
CA ALA A 237 5.59 -7.18 11.01
C ALA A 237 6.17 -7.03 12.42
N LEU A 238 7.48 -6.77 12.51
CA LEU A 238 8.15 -6.52 13.79
C LEU A 238 7.63 -5.24 14.45
N ALA A 239 7.44 -4.16 13.67
CA ALA A 239 6.89 -2.90 14.18
C ALA A 239 5.48 -3.10 14.76
N ALA A 240 4.62 -3.88 14.08
CA ALA A 240 3.28 -4.18 14.56
C ALA A 240 3.30 -4.98 15.87
N ILE A 241 4.12 -6.05 15.96
CA ILE A 241 4.25 -6.87 17.17
C ILE A 241 4.73 -6.01 18.34
N VAL A 242 5.84 -5.27 18.14
CA VAL A 242 6.42 -4.43 19.20
C VAL A 242 5.45 -3.33 19.62
N GLY A 243 4.77 -2.69 18.66
CA GLY A 243 3.78 -1.65 18.93
C GLY A 243 2.63 -2.14 19.80
N VAL A 244 2.04 -3.30 19.45
CA VAL A 244 0.97 -3.91 20.23
C VAL A 244 1.47 -4.30 21.63
N LEU A 245 2.65 -4.91 21.74
CA LEU A 245 3.23 -5.30 23.03
C LEU A 245 3.49 -4.07 23.92
N LEU A 246 4.08 -3.02 23.39
CA LEU A 246 4.30 -1.78 24.13
C LEU A 246 2.98 -1.15 24.58
N ASN A 247 1.96 -1.17 23.70
CA ASN A 247 0.65 -0.64 24.06
C ASN A 247 -0.03 -1.43 25.18
N LEU A 248 0.22 -2.73 25.29
CA LEU A 248 -0.33 -3.60 26.34
C LEU A 248 0.45 -3.48 27.67
N ILE A 249 1.78 -3.30 27.60
CA ILE A 249 2.66 -3.33 28.77
C ILE A 249 2.78 -1.96 29.42
N LEU A 250 2.82 -0.86 28.65
CA LEU A 250 3.01 0.46 29.18
C LEU A 250 1.73 0.96 29.86
N PRO A 251 1.81 1.51 31.09
CA PRO A 251 0.66 2.02 31.81
C PRO A 251 0.05 3.24 31.11
N ASP A 252 -1.26 3.43 31.24
CA ASP A 252 -1.95 4.61 30.75
C ASP A 252 -1.47 5.84 31.53
N GLY A 253 -0.81 6.78 30.85
CA GLY A 253 -0.16 7.95 31.44
C GLY A 253 -1.09 9.01 32.05
N ASN A 254 -2.41 8.78 32.06
CA ASN A 254 -3.40 9.74 32.57
C ASN A 254 -3.72 9.60 34.08
N LYS A 255 -3.01 8.73 34.82
CA LYS A 255 -3.32 8.52 36.24
C LYS A 255 -2.45 9.29 37.25
N ASN A 256 -1.44 10.04 36.82
CA ASN A 256 -0.45 10.59 37.73
C ASN A 256 -0.27 12.12 37.69
N ILE A 257 -1.24 12.93 37.21
CA ILE A 257 -1.14 14.39 37.26
C ILE A 257 -2.00 15.01 38.38
N GLU A 258 -2.91 14.25 39.02
CA GLU A 258 -3.75 14.77 40.11
C GLU A 258 -3.17 14.59 41.52
N ASP A 259 -2.00 13.96 41.67
CA ASP A 259 -1.39 13.72 42.99
C ASP A 259 -0.25 14.68 43.37
N TYR A 260 -0.09 15.81 42.69
CA TYR A 260 0.94 16.80 42.95
C TYR A 260 0.40 18.25 43.04
N ASP A 261 -0.81 18.45 43.60
CA ASP A 261 -1.26 19.75 44.09
C ASP A 261 -1.54 19.71 45.62
#